data_41dbf97d6476414390a85260b351d883
#
_entry.id   41dbf97d6476414390a85260b351d883
#
_cell.length_a   1.000
_cell.length_b   1.000
_cell.length_c   1.000
_cell.angle_alpha   90.00
_cell.angle_beta   90.00
_cell.angle_gamma   90.00
#
_symmetry.space_group_name_H-M   'P 1'
#
loop_
_entity.id
_entity.type
_entity.pdbx_description
1 polymer ?
#
loop_
_entity_poly.entity_id
_entity_poly.type
_entity_poly.pdbx_seq_one_letter_code
_entity_poly.pdbx_strand_id
1 'polypeptide(L)'
;MALIERASLDQVVAAADMLEVVGRFTQLKKAGANYTGLCPFHEEKTPSFSVNPVEKLYYCFGCGAGGDILKFVELKENVDFSGAVELLAERYGVELRYEERGPDEAARRRRERLRRVLEQACVYYERVLWEARAAEKARAYLTQRGLDEAVCREFRLGYSFSDWRRLYDAAVAKGFTENELLDAGLVVRGGRGSVYDRFRGRLMFPLIDERGRVLGFGARTLGADMPKYLNSPETALYSKGQLLYGLHKAKEAARREDRVFVVEGYTDVLALVQAGVRNVVASMGTALTEEQLKSLQRFTADIYLCFDADAAGLGAMNRALGLARRLDLTLHVVRVPDGLDPADYVRAGHGVDEFQRLAADAQTLLQFHVRTVLSAHDLTKPEERTRALTLLRDVLAQAASPLERDEEVRYVADSLRLSPESVRHLLSGLSASGAPGTGSTAPPPAPPRLLAAEHDLEARFLAACLALPQRGRDLVAAVDESYFTDAGARRAYEAVRERLESKGAGKRWQEMGPAPASAGTPDDMLPEVLLRASGEQFSERVLQELHLRHQEAHVSRLIRKARSRLKVAASADESTQEETRLLELDGIRRRLRDAIRLIPVEE
;
A
#
# COMPACT_ATOMS: atom_id res chain seq x y z
N MET A 1 -23.97 6.68 2.83
CA MET A 1 -24.90 7.60 2.15
C MET A 1 -26.04 6.75 1.62
N ALA A 2 -27.28 7.25 1.59
CA ALA A 2 -28.37 6.55 0.92
C ALA A 2 -28.06 6.56 -0.59
N LEU A 3 -28.23 5.43 -1.27
CA LEU A 3 -28.02 5.36 -2.72
C LEU A 3 -29.21 6.07 -3.38
N ILE A 4 -28.90 7.01 -4.26
CA ILE A 4 -29.94 7.68 -5.06
C ILE A 4 -30.45 6.67 -6.11
N GLU A 5 -31.76 6.51 -6.23
CA GLU A 5 -32.35 5.64 -7.24
C GLU A 5 -31.86 6.03 -8.64
N ARG A 6 -31.49 5.04 -9.45
CA ARG A 6 -31.02 5.28 -10.82
C ARG A 6 -31.99 6.11 -11.66
N ALA A 7 -33.26 5.89 -11.47
CA ALA A 7 -34.31 6.67 -12.16
C ALA A 7 -34.27 8.16 -11.77
N SER A 8 -34.04 8.49 -10.50
CA SER A 8 -33.89 9.88 -10.05
C SER A 8 -32.59 10.50 -10.59
N LEU A 9 -31.48 9.73 -10.62
CA LEU A 9 -30.23 10.16 -11.23
C LEU A 9 -30.41 10.51 -12.70
N ASP A 10 -31.06 9.62 -13.47
CA ASP A 10 -31.35 9.83 -14.89
C ASP A 10 -32.23 11.08 -15.12
N GLN A 11 -33.20 11.34 -14.22
CA GLN A 11 -34.03 12.53 -14.24
C GLN A 11 -33.24 13.82 -13.98
N VAL A 12 -32.32 13.81 -13.00
CA VAL A 12 -31.44 14.95 -12.70
C VAL A 12 -30.55 15.26 -13.90
N VAL A 13 -29.90 14.24 -14.45
CA VAL A 13 -29.04 14.41 -15.62
C VAL A 13 -29.87 14.88 -16.84
N ALA A 14 -31.10 14.39 -17.04
CA ALA A 14 -31.96 14.82 -18.11
C ALA A 14 -32.41 16.29 -17.97
N ALA A 15 -32.75 16.72 -16.75
CA ALA A 15 -33.23 18.08 -16.46
C ALA A 15 -32.14 19.13 -16.51
N ALA A 16 -30.91 18.77 -16.15
CA ALA A 16 -29.80 19.71 -16.04
C ALA A 16 -29.33 20.21 -17.44
N ASP A 17 -29.19 21.53 -17.60
CA ASP A 17 -28.66 22.16 -18.81
C ASP A 17 -27.13 22.34 -18.70
N MET A 18 -26.40 21.63 -19.57
CA MET A 18 -24.96 21.66 -19.59
C MET A 18 -24.35 23.04 -19.86
N LEU A 19 -25.00 23.82 -20.75
CA LEU A 19 -24.52 25.18 -21.08
C LEU A 19 -24.78 26.16 -19.95
N GLU A 20 -25.89 26.04 -19.26
CA GLU A 20 -26.20 26.85 -18.08
C GLU A 20 -25.20 26.56 -16.94
N VAL A 21 -24.96 25.26 -16.67
CA VAL A 21 -24.05 24.83 -15.61
C VAL A 21 -22.63 25.32 -15.88
N VAL A 22 -22.08 25.07 -17.07
CA VAL A 22 -20.73 25.46 -17.45
C VAL A 22 -20.60 26.96 -17.65
N GLY A 23 -21.63 27.61 -18.17
CA GLY A 23 -21.64 29.06 -18.46
C GLY A 23 -21.43 29.97 -17.24
N ARG A 24 -21.61 29.44 -16.02
CA ARG A 24 -21.29 30.15 -14.76
C ARG A 24 -19.79 30.31 -14.52
N PHE A 25 -18.98 29.44 -15.13
CA PHE A 25 -17.54 29.37 -14.88
C PHE A 25 -16.72 29.86 -16.06
N THR A 26 -17.28 29.85 -17.29
CA THR A 26 -16.60 30.33 -18.49
C THR A 26 -17.60 30.78 -19.56
N GLN A 27 -17.16 31.73 -20.39
CA GLN A 27 -17.95 32.16 -21.55
C GLN A 27 -17.82 31.15 -22.68
N LEU A 28 -18.96 30.65 -23.15
CA LEU A 28 -19.03 29.67 -24.23
C LEU A 28 -19.46 30.33 -25.55
N LYS A 29 -18.76 29.99 -26.65
CA LYS A 29 -19.12 30.40 -28.00
C LYS A 29 -19.46 29.18 -28.84
N LYS A 30 -20.55 29.25 -29.64
CA LYS A 30 -20.96 28.15 -30.50
C LYS A 30 -19.93 27.85 -31.58
N ALA A 31 -19.55 26.58 -31.69
CA ALA A 31 -18.60 26.05 -32.67
C ALA A 31 -19.18 24.75 -33.29
N GLY A 32 -19.98 24.89 -34.35
CA GLY A 32 -20.67 23.75 -34.95
C GLY A 32 -21.76 23.16 -34.03
N ALA A 33 -21.68 21.86 -33.74
CA ALA A 33 -22.56 21.15 -32.82
C ALA A 33 -22.16 21.36 -31.34
N ASN A 34 -20.93 21.80 -31.08
CA ASN A 34 -20.37 22.01 -29.75
C ASN A 34 -20.26 23.50 -29.41
N TYR A 35 -19.87 23.76 -28.17
CA TYR A 35 -19.52 25.09 -27.69
C TYR A 35 -18.08 25.10 -27.18
N THR A 36 -17.33 26.18 -27.41
CA THR A 36 -15.95 26.31 -26.99
C THR A 36 -15.74 27.54 -26.12
N GLY A 37 -14.82 27.47 -25.18
CA GLY A 37 -14.45 28.56 -24.28
C GLY A 37 -13.08 28.35 -23.67
N LEU A 38 -12.69 29.26 -22.77
CA LEU A 38 -11.51 29.06 -21.93
C LEU A 38 -11.79 27.99 -20.86
N CYS A 39 -10.79 27.18 -20.57
CA CYS A 39 -10.95 26.10 -19.59
C CYS A 39 -11.14 26.64 -18.17
N PRO A 40 -12.18 26.19 -17.43
CA PRO A 40 -12.38 26.60 -16.05
C PRO A 40 -11.49 25.85 -15.05
N PHE A 41 -10.69 24.86 -15.50
CA PHE A 41 -9.85 24.01 -14.65
C PHE A 41 -8.35 24.38 -14.70
N HIS A 42 -7.90 25.15 -15.71
CA HIS A 42 -6.53 25.66 -15.80
C HIS A 42 -6.51 27.04 -16.49
N GLU A 43 -5.46 27.80 -16.28
CA GLU A 43 -5.29 29.12 -16.90
C GLU A 43 -4.79 28.95 -18.35
N GLU A 44 -5.52 29.56 -19.30
CA GLU A 44 -5.14 29.57 -20.72
C GLU A 44 -5.60 30.87 -21.40
N LYS A 45 -4.95 31.22 -22.51
CA LYS A 45 -5.30 32.43 -23.30
C LYS A 45 -6.06 32.09 -24.58
N THR A 46 -6.03 30.86 -25.01
CA THR A 46 -6.70 30.36 -26.25
C THR A 46 -7.73 29.32 -25.87
N PRO A 47 -8.97 29.41 -26.38
CA PRO A 47 -10.03 28.46 -26.04
C PRO A 47 -9.67 27.03 -26.43
N SER A 48 -9.55 26.14 -25.43
CA SER A 48 -9.30 24.70 -25.61
C SER A 48 -10.39 23.83 -24.99
N PHE A 49 -11.34 24.45 -24.31
CA PHE A 49 -12.42 23.74 -23.62
C PHE A 49 -13.65 23.59 -24.53
N SER A 50 -14.09 22.36 -24.76
CA SER A 50 -15.23 22.02 -25.63
C SER A 50 -16.35 21.39 -24.82
N VAL A 51 -17.59 21.78 -25.11
CA VAL A 51 -18.82 21.29 -24.45
C VAL A 51 -19.79 20.80 -25.51
N ASN A 52 -20.26 19.58 -25.36
CA ASN A 52 -21.38 19.03 -26.13
C ASN A 52 -22.67 19.09 -25.29
N PRO A 53 -23.62 19.95 -25.62
CA PRO A 53 -24.81 20.11 -24.82
C PRO A 53 -25.82 18.95 -24.97
N VAL A 54 -25.77 18.20 -26.07
CA VAL A 54 -26.69 17.09 -26.33
C VAL A 54 -26.27 15.87 -25.51
N GLU A 55 -25.03 15.50 -25.60
CA GLU A 55 -24.42 14.38 -24.85
C GLU A 55 -24.11 14.75 -23.39
N LYS A 56 -24.19 16.04 -23.03
CA LYS A 56 -23.84 16.59 -21.70
C LYS A 56 -22.41 16.25 -21.27
N LEU A 57 -21.48 16.32 -22.24
CA LEU A 57 -20.07 16.04 -22.04
C LEU A 57 -19.22 17.29 -22.23
N TYR A 58 -18.08 17.33 -21.55
CA TYR A 58 -17.04 18.34 -21.78
C TYR A 58 -15.68 17.68 -21.92
N TYR A 59 -14.80 18.37 -22.62
CA TYR A 59 -13.40 17.99 -22.71
C TYR A 59 -12.52 19.20 -22.97
N CYS A 60 -11.38 19.27 -22.27
CA CYS A 60 -10.36 20.29 -22.47
C CYS A 60 -9.17 19.70 -23.23
N PHE A 61 -8.87 20.21 -24.42
CA PHE A 61 -7.72 19.77 -25.23
C PHE A 61 -6.38 20.30 -24.69
N GLY A 62 -6.40 21.29 -23.75
CA GLY A 62 -5.21 21.84 -23.10
C GLY A 62 -4.73 20.99 -21.93
N CYS A 63 -5.60 20.72 -20.95
CA CYS A 63 -5.22 20.01 -19.70
C CYS A 63 -5.76 18.58 -19.61
N GLY A 64 -6.55 18.11 -20.59
CA GLY A 64 -7.12 16.76 -20.60
C GLY A 64 -8.31 16.55 -19.65
N ALA A 65 -8.77 17.58 -18.93
CA ALA A 65 -9.94 17.47 -18.07
C ALA A 65 -11.20 17.19 -18.89
N GLY A 66 -11.93 16.12 -18.56
CA GLY A 66 -13.13 15.72 -19.29
C GLY A 66 -14.07 14.87 -18.46
N GLY A 67 -15.35 14.83 -18.86
CA GLY A 67 -16.38 14.05 -18.19
C GLY A 67 -17.79 14.50 -18.58
N ASP A 68 -18.76 14.03 -17.81
CA ASP A 68 -20.17 14.42 -17.91
C ASP A 68 -20.49 15.64 -17.00
N ILE A 69 -21.75 16.03 -17.02
CA ILE A 69 -22.24 17.17 -16.22
C ILE A 69 -22.05 16.97 -14.71
N LEU A 70 -22.19 15.72 -14.22
CA LEU A 70 -21.98 15.40 -12.80
C LEU A 70 -20.51 15.55 -12.44
N LYS A 71 -19.61 15.02 -13.27
CA LYS A 71 -18.15 15.16 -13.07
C LYS A 71 -17.69 16.61 -13.12
N PHE A 72 -18.32 17.43 -13.96
CA PHE A 72 -18.06 18.87 -13.99
C PHE A 72 -18.41 19.53 -12.65
N VAL A 73 -19.59 19.23 -12.09
CA VAL A 73 -20.05 19.79 -10.81
C VAL A 73 -19.21 19.27 -9.64
N GLU A 74 -18.87 17.97 -9.61
CA GLU A 74 -17.94 17.42 -8.61
C GLU A 74 -16.64 18.23 -8.50
N LEU A 75 -16.02 18.50 -9.65
CA LEU A 75 -14.74 19.18 -9.72
C LEU A 75 -14.84 20.67 -9.43
N LYS A 76 -15.92 21.36 -9.87
CA LYS A 76 -16.06 22.81 -9.70
C LYS A 76 -16.60 23.22 -8.33
N GLU A 77 -17.50 22.43 -7.78
CA GLU A 77 -18.12 22.71 -6.47
C GLU A 77 -17.38 21.95 -5.33
N ASN A 78 -16.36 21.14 -5.69
CA ASN A 78 -15.56 20.36 -4.74
C ASN A 78 -16.41 19.45 -3.83
N VAL A 79 -17.35 18.76 -4.43
CA VAL A 79 -18.26 17.82 -3.77
C VAL A 79 -18.05 16.41 -4.29
N ASP A 80 -18.57 15.40 -3.59
CA ASP A 80 -18.61 14.02 -4.07
C ASP A 80 -19.77 13.82 -5.06
N PHE A 81 -19.84 12.64 -5.67
CA PHE A 81 -20.87 12.29 -6.65
C PHE A 81 -22.30 12.53 -6.12
N SER A 82 -22.59 12.13 -4.89
CA SER A 82 -23.90 12.35 -4.27
C SER A 82 -24.20 13.83 -4.10
N GLY A 83 -23.20 14.61 -3.66
CA GLY A 83 -23.33 16.06 -3.53
C GLY A 83 -23.55 16.76 -4.86
N ALA A 84 -22.93 16.30 -5.95
CA ALA A 84 -23.17 16.85 -7.30
C ALA A 84 -24.59 16.57 -7.79
N VAL A 85 -25.11 15.36 -7.54
CA VAL A 85 -26.50 15.01 -7.87
C VAL A 85 -27.49 15.83 -7.04
N GLU A 86 -27.26 15.98 -5.73
CA GLU A 86 -28.11 16.77 -4.84
C GLU A 86 -28.15 18.26 -5.25
N LEU A 87 -26.99 18.85 -5.58
CA LEU A 87 -26.91 20.24 -6.06
C LEU A 87 -27.67 20.47 -7.37
N LEU A 88 -27.54 19.53 -8.32
CA LEU A 88 -28.29 19.64 -9.59
C LEU A 88 -29.76 19.37 -9.38
N ALA A 89 -30.15 18.42 -8.54
CA ALA A 89 -31.53 18.13 -8.20
C ALA A 89 -32.23 19.35 -7.58
N GLU A 90 -31.60 20.01 -6.61
CA GLU A 90 -32.09 21.24 -5.99
C GLU A 90 -32.26 22.37 -7.05
N ARG A 91 -31.22 22.55 -7.89
CA ARG A 91 -31.22 23.59 -8.92
C ARG A 91 -32.31 23.43 -9.97
N TYR A 92 -32.58 22.21 -10.41
CA TYR A 92 -33.53 21.91 -11.48
C TYR A 92 -34.87 21.39 -10.96
N GLY A 93 -35.10 21.42 -9.64
CA GLY A 93 -36.37 21.06 -9.01
C GLY A 93 -36.72 19.57 -9.17
N VAL A 94 -35.73 18.70 -9.23
CA VAL A 94 -35.96 17.25 -9.33
C VAL A 94 -36.01 16.65 -7.94
N GLU A 95 -37.08 15.96 -7.60
CA GLU A 95 -37.23 15.25 -6.33
C GLU A 95 -36.41 13.96 -6.35
N LEU A 96 -35.41 13.87 -5.45
CA LEU A 96 -34.58 12.69 -5.34
C LEU A 96 -35.28 11.59 -4.55
N ARG A 97 -35.40 10.44 -5.17
CA ARG A 97 -35.78 9.21 -4.49
C ARG A 97 -34.51 8.41 -4.17
N TYR A 98 -34.49 7.88 -2.97
CA TYR A 98 -33.41 7.04 -2.50
C TYR A 98 -33.88 5.61 -2.46
N GLU A 99 -33.03 4.66 -2.92
CA GLU A 99 -33.37 3.24 -2.90
C GLU A 99 -33.81 2.83 -1.51
N GLU A 100 -35.03 2.29 -1.39
CA GLU A 100 -35.49 1.63 -0.19
C GLU A 100 -34.62 0.40 0.04
N ARG A 101 -33.89 0.50 1.02
CA ARG A 101 -32.88 -0.22 1.74
C ARG A 101 -32.90 -1.73 1.63
N GLY A 102 -31.95 -2.21 0.81
CA GLY A 102 -31.44 -3.56 0.80
C GLY A 102 -30.27 -3.76 1.79
N PRO A 103 -29.37 -4.70 1.55
CA PRO A 103 -28.30 -5.17 2.45
C PRO A 103 -27.39 -4.08 3.04
N ASP A 104 -27.38 -2.87 2.51
CA ASP A 104 -26.49 -1.78 2.92
C ASP A 104 -26.91 -1.12 4.26
N GLU A 105 -28.18 -1.11 4.64
CA GLU A 105 -28.60 -0.59 5.95
C GLU A 105 -28.23 -1.53 7.10
N ALA A 106 -28.37 -2.82 6.88
CA ALA A 106 -27.95 -3.82 7.86
C ALA A 106 -26.43 -3.75 8.09
N ALA A 107 -25.64 -3.61 7.01
CA ALA A 107 -24.21 -3.42 7.08
C ALA A 107 -23.83 -2.10 7.78
N ARG A 108 -24.55 -1.01 7.50
CA ARG A 108 -24.36 0.28 8.17
C ARG A 108 -24.67 0.21 9.66
N ARG A 109 -25.80 -0.38 10.05
CA ARG A 109 -26.19 -0.59 11.44
C ARG A 109 -25.16 -1.48 12.16
N ARG A 110 -24.67 -2.54 11.50
CA ARG A 110 -23.63 -3.40 12.05
C ARG A 110 -22.33 -2.60 12.28
N ARG A 111 -21.86 -1.81 11.31
CA ARG A 111 -20.68 -0.95 11.47
C ARG A 111 -20.86 0.07 12.62
N GLU A 112 -22.04 0.65 12.76
CA GLU A 112 -22.33 1.57 13.85
C GLU A 112 -22.32 0.87 15.22
N ARG A 113 -22.86 -0.34 15.32
CA ARG A 113 -22.78 -1.17 16.54
C ARG A 113 -21.32 -1.51 16.87
N LEU A 114 -20.52 -1.89 15.90
CA LEU A 114 -19.09 -2.16 16.09
C LEU A 114 -18.32 -0.91 16.58
N ARG A 115 -18.64 0.28 16.05
CA ARG A 115 -18.06 1.53 16.57
C ARG A 115 -18.44 1.79 18.01
N ARG A 116 -19.69 1.55 18.38
CA ARG A 116 -20.14 1.73 19.77
C ARG A 116 -19.43 0.78 20.73
N VAL A 117 -19.25 -0.49 20.37
CA VAL A 117 -18.57 -1.44 21.25
C VAL A 117 -17.09 -1.10 21.40
N LEU A 118 -16.40 -0.69 20.32
CA LEU A 118 -15.01 -0.26 20.38
C LEU A 118 -14.83 1.01 21.23
N GLU A 119 -15.71 2.00 21.10
CA GLU A 119 -15.69 3.20 21.92
C GLU A 119 -15.92 2.87 23.41
N GLN A 120 -16.89 2.00 23.72
CA GLN A 120 -17.13 1.55 25.09
C GLN A 120 -15.95 0.75 25.65
N ALA A 121 -15.28 -0.06 24.84
CA ALA A 121 -14.06 -0.76 25.23
C ALA A 121 -12.91 0.22 25.50
N CYS A 122 -12.78 1.29 24.68
CA CYS A 122 -11.79 2.33 24.90
C CYS A 122 -11.99 3.00 26.26
N VAL A 123 -13.19 3.52 26.52
CA VAL A 123 -13.55 4.13 27.82
C VAL A 123 -13.32 3.17 28.99
N TYR A 124 -13.64 1.89 28.80
CA TYR A 124 -13.40 0.87 29.81
C TYR A 124 -11.91 0.71 30.12
N TYR A 125 -11.05 0.57 29.10
CA TYR A 125 -9.62 0.42 29.28
C TYR A 125 -8.96 1.68 29.86
N GLU A 126 -9.39 2.89 29.43
CA GLU A 126 -8.94 4.16 30.01
C GLU A 126 -9.21 4.20 31.51
N ARG A 127 -10.45 3.90 31.89
CA ARG A 127 -10.84 3.88 33.29
C ARG A 127 -10.04 2.86 34.13
N VAL A 128 -9.82 1.66 33.57
CA VAL A 128 -9.00 0.63 34.22
C VAL A 128 -7.56 1.11 34.43
N LEU A 129 -6.95 1.79 33.47
CA LEU A 129 -5.59 2.32 33.61
C LEU A 129 -5.48 3.29 34.79
N TRP A 130 -6.43 4.19 34.92
CA TRP A 130 -6.30 5.30 35.88
C TRP A 130 -6.90 4.98 37.27
N GLU A 131 -7.95 4.18 37.35
CA GLU A 131 -8.67 3.93 38.59
C GLU A 131 -8.33 2.56 39.21
N ALA A 132 -7.96 1.54 38.43
CA ALA A 132 -7.78 0.21 39.00
C ALA A 132 -6.38 0.02 39.61
N ARG A 133 -6.35 -0.62 40.78
CA ARG A 133 -5.10 -1.04 41.45
C ARG A 133 -4.28 -2.01 40.58
N ALA A 134 -4.95 -2.89 39.83
CA ALA A 134 -4.29 -3.83 38.93
C ALA A 134 -3.45 -3.16 37.84
N ALA A 135 -3.69 -1.88 37.51
CA ALA A 135 -2.95 -1.11 36.53
C ALA A 135 -1.72 -0.36 37.09
N GLU A 136 -1.38 -0.55 38.36
CA GLU A 136 -0.22 0.13 38.98
C GLU A 136 1.09 -0.11 38.24
N LYS A 137 1.34 -1.35 37.82
CA LYS A 137 2.52 -1.69 37.00
C LYS A 137 2.52 -0.97 35.65
N ALA A 138 1.33 -0.76 35.05
CA ALA A 138 1.21 -0.04 33.79
C ALA A 138 1.52 1.45 33.96
N ARG A 139 1.01 2.08 35.02
CA ARG A 139 1.33 3.48 35.35
C ARG A 139 2.82 3.66 35.67
N ALA A 140 3.40 2.76 36.48
CA ALA A 140 4.83 2.78 36.77
C ALA A 140 5.69 2.63 35.50
N TYR A 141 5.27 1.77 34.58
CA TYR A 141 5.93 1.63 33.28
C TYR A 141 5.87 2.94 32.45
N LEU A 142 4.72 3.61 32.40
CA LEU A 142 4.59 4.89 31.69
C LEU A 142 5.52 5.96 32.31
N THR A 143 5.53 6.06 33.64
CA THR A 143 6.46 6.97 34.37
C THR A 143 7.92 6.63 34.10
N GLN A 144 8.29 5.34 34.11
CA GLN A 144 9.66 4.92 33.78
C GLN A 144 10.07 5.28 32.34
N ARG A 145 9.09 5.29 31.42
CA ARG A 145 9.26 5.74 30.04
C ARG A 145 9.22 7.25 29.88
N GLY A 146 9.11 8.01 30.96
CA GLY A 146 9.05 9.46 30.94
C GLY A 146 7.78 10.02 30.30
N LEU A 147 6.70 9.23 30.22
CA LEU A 147 5.43 9.66 29.65
C LEU A 147 4.50 10.19 30.73
N ASP A 148 4.10 11.45 30.59
CA ASP A 148 3.22 12.13 31.51
C ASP A 148 1.76 11.66 31.38
N GLU A 149 1.00 11.77 32.47
CA GLU A 149 -0.42 11.45 32.45
C GLU A 149 -1.21 12.26 31.42
N ALA A 150 -0.83 13.53 31.20
CA ALA A 150 -1.49 14.42 30.24
C ALA A 150 -1.46 13.86 28.81
N VAL A 151 -0.28 13.48 28.30
CA VAL A 151 -0.14 12.89 26.95
C VAL A 151 -0.81 11.52 26.86
N CYS A 152 -0.72 10.72 27.93
CA CYS A 152 -1.37 9.42 27.98
C CYS A 152 -2.90 9.53 27.91
N ARG A 153 -3.49 10.51 28.58
CA ARG A 153 -4.94 10.82 28.51
C ARG A 153 -5.32 11.44 27.15
N GLU A 154 -4.48 12.31 26.60
CA GLU A 154 -4.70 12.90 25.27
C GLU A 154 -4.83 11.81 24.19
N PHE A 155 -4.03 10.75 24.30
CA PHE A 155 -4.07 9.59 23.39
C PHE A 155 -4.95 8.45 23.88
N ARG A 156 -5.70 8.65 24.97
CA ARG A 156 -6.69 7.72 25.51
C ARG A 156 -6.11 6.35 25.84
N LEU A 157 -4.89 6.31 26.37
CA LEU A 157 -4.25 5.07 26.77
C LEU A 157 -5.08 4.34 27.82
N GLY A 158 -5.08 3.02 27.76
CA GLY A 158 -5.84 2.17 28.66
C GLY A 158 -5.02 0.98 29.17
N TYR A 159 -5.66 0.17 30.01
CA TYR A 159 -5.10 -1.09 30.48
C TYR A 159 -6.16 -2.18 30.46
N SER A 160 -5.80 -3.36 29.98
CA SER A 160 -6.64 -4.55 30.04
C SER A 160 -6.30 -5.41 31.26
N PHE A 161 -7.32 -5.87 32.01
CA PHE A 161 -7.10 -6.83 33.07
C PHE A 161 -6.46 -8.13 32.55
N SER A 162 -5.82 -8.89 33.43
CA SER A 162 -5.26 -10.22 33.11
C SER A 162 -6.30 -11.34 33.06
N ASP A 163 -7.51 -11.07 33.51
CA ASP A 163 -8.64 -12.00 33.52
C ASP A 163 -9.02 -12.40 32.08
N TRP A 164 -9.56 -13.63 31.95
CA TRP A 164 -9.89 -14.19 30.66
C TRP A 164 -11.14 -13.59 30.00
N ARG A 165 -12.12 -13.08 30.80
CA ARG A 165 -13.44 -12.66 30.31
C ARG A 165 -13.92 -11.33 30.87
N ARG A 166 -13.04 -10.54 31.44
CA ARG A 166 -13.43 -9.34 32.19
C ARG A 166 -14.11 -8.29 31.30
N LEU A 167 -13.54 -8.03 30.10
CA LEU A 167 -14.17 -7.15 29.12
C LEU A 167 -15.43 -7.79 28.54
N TYR A 168 -15.36 -9.06 28.18
CA TYR A 168 -16.49 -9.81 27.63
C TYR A 168 -17.73 -9.69 28.55
N ASP A 169 -17.59 -10.05 29.82
CA ASP A 169 -18.70 -10.03 30.76
C ASP A 169 -19.25 -8.60 30.97
N ALA A 170 -18.37 -7.61 31.04
CA ALA A 170 -18.76 -6.20 31.14
C ALA A 170 -19.49 -5.68 29.88
N ALA A 171 -19.09 -6.13 28.68
CA ALA A 171 -19.74 -5.75 27.45
C ALA A 171 -21.09 -6.42 27.24
N VAL A 172 -21.20 -7.72 27.56
CA VAL A 172 -22.47 -8.45 27.53
C VAL A 172 -23.48 -7.85 28.53
N ALA A 173 -23.05 -7.47 29.71
CA ALA A 173 -23.90 -6.76 30.68
C ALA A 173 -24.43 -5.42 30.19
N LYS A 174 -23.74 -4.79 29.20
CA LYS A 174 -24.17 -3.57 28.49
C LYS A 174 -25.01 -3.83 27.25
N GLY A 175 -25.37 -5.09 26.96
CA GLY A 175 -26.23 -5.48 25.84
C GLY A 175 -25.50 -5.62 24.50
N PHE A 176 -24.18 -5.86 24.50
CA PHE A 176 -23.44 -6.26 23.31
C PHE A 176 -23.45 -7.79 23.19
N THR A 177 -23.55 -8.26 21.95
CA THR A 177 -23.55 -9.70 21.64
C THR A 177 -22.13 -10.24 21.50
N GLU A 178 -21.95 -11.54 21.68
CA GLU A 178 -20.67 -12.22 21.44
C GLU A 178 -20.16 -12.00 20.01
N ASN A 179 -21.04 -12.08 19.01
CA ASN A 179 -20.65 -11.85 17.62
C ASN A 179 -20.15 -10.41 17.38
N GLU A 180 -20.76 -9.41 17.99
CA GLU A 180 -20.26 -8.03 17.89
C GLU A 180 -18.87 -7.87 18.52
N LEU A 181 -18.58 -8.59 19.59
CA LEU A 181 -17.26 -8.57 20.24
C LEU A 181 -16.20 -9.31 19.41
N LEU A 182 -16.57 -10.42 18.76
CA LEU A 182 -15.71 -11.15 17.81
C LEU A 182 -15.42 -10.28 16.58
N ASP A 183 -16.46 -9.71 15.96
CA ASP A 183 -16.35 -8.84 14.78
C ASP A 183 -15.51 -7.57 15.06
N ALA A 184 -15.56 -7.06 16.28
CA ALA A 184 -14.74 -5.94 16.74
C ALA A 184 -13.29 -6.35 17.08
N GLY A 185 -12.97 -7.64 17.06
CA GLY A 185 -11.65 -8.16 17.42
C GLY A 185 -11.28 -7.96 18.89
N LEU A 186 -12.26 -7.80 19.77
CA LEU A 186 -12.06 -7.62 21.22
C LEU A 186 -11.94 -8.95 21.96
N VAL A 187 -12.55 -9.99 21.43
CA VAL A 187 -12.52 -11.34 21.99
C VAL A 187 -12.11 -12.36 20.92
N VAL A 188 -11.72 -13.55 21.36
CA VAL A 188 -11.26 -14.65 20.50
C VAL A 188 -11.99 -15.93 20.90
N ARG A 189 -12.33 -16.75 19.91
CA ARG A 189 -12.90 -18.08 20.13
C ARG A 189 -11.78 -19.11 20.23
N GLY A 190 -11.69 -19.80 21.36
CA GLY A 190 -10.72 -20.86 21.60
C GLY A 190 -11.15 -22.21 21.01
N GLY A 191 -10.21 -23.16 20.93
CA GLY A 191 -10.39 -24.45 20.27
C GLY A 191 -11.49 -25.38 20.84
N ARG A 192 -12.09 -25.04 22.00
CA ARG A 192 -13.24 -25.75 22.58
C ARG A 192 -14.51 -24.91 22.57
N GLY A 193 -14.59 -23.87 21.73
CA GLY A 193 -15.74 -22.99 21.64
C GLY A 193 -15.85 -21.93 22.77
N SER A 194 -14.91 -21.90 23.71
CA SER A 194 -14.87 -20.87 24.77
C SER A 194 -14.46 -19.54 24.17
N VAL A 195 -15.15 -18.46 24.54
CA VAL A 195 -14.81 -17.09 24.13
C VAL A 195 -14.12 -16.37 25.28
N TYR A 196 -13.02 -15.66 24.98
CA TYR A 196 -12.22 -14.94 25.95
C TYR A 196 -11.64 -13.63 25.39
N ASP A 197 -11.24 -12.73 26.29
CA ASP A 197 -10.71 -11.41 25.95
C ASP A 197 -9.40 -11.56 25.15
N ARG A 198 -9.31 -10.90 23.98
CA ARG A 198 -8.10 -10.90 23.15
C ARG A 198 -6.93 -10.23 23.86
N PHE A 199 -7.19 -9.13 24.53
CA PHE A 199 -6.17 -8.33 25.22
C PHE A 199 -6.26 -8.58 26.73
N ARG A 200 -5.18 -9.08 27.33
CA ARG A 200 -5.10 -9.43 28.74
C ARG A 200 -3.77 -8.98 29.32
N GLY A 201 -3.81 -8.24 30.45
CA GLY A 201 -2.62 -7.77 31.15
C GLY A 201 -1.74 -6.83 30.33
N ARG A 202 -2.34 -6.03 29.43
CA ARG A 202 -1.59 -5.22 28.46
C ARG A 202 -1.92 -3.73 28.58
N LEU A 203 -0.92 -2.90 28.31
CA LEU A 203 -1.11 -1.47 28.06
C LEU A 203 -1.76 -1.31 26.68
N MET A 204 -2.86 -0.54 26.62
CA MET A 204 -3.72 -0.40 25.45
C MET A 204 -3.49 0.95 24.76
N PHE A 205 -3.34 0.91 23.46
CA PHE A 205 -3.21 2.07 22.56
C PHE A 205 -4.40 2.06 21.61
N PRO A 206 -5.38 2.96 21.77
CA PRO A 206 -6.53 3.02 20.86
C PRO A 206 -6.06 3.42 19.44
N LEU A 207 -6.53 2.68 18.46
CA LEU A 207 -6.31 2.94 17.05
C LEU A 207 -7.47 3.78 16.54
N ILE A 208 -7.20 5.06 16.29
CA ILE A 208 -8.21 6.10 16.06
C ILE A 208 -8.08 6.63 14.63
N ASP A 209 -9.20 6.71 13.91
CA ASP A 209 -9.24 7.27 12.56
C ASP A 209 -9.15 8.82 12.58
N GLU A 210 -8.98 9.44 11.41
CA GLU A 210 -8.89 10.89 11.26
C GLU A 210 -10.09 11.68 11.82
N ARG A 211 -11.24 11.03 11.97
CA ARG A 211 -12.48 11.61 12.53
C ARG A 211 -12.58 11.43 14.05
N GLY A 212 -11.58 10.85 14.69
CA GLY A 212 -11.55 10.62 16.13
C GLY A 212 -12.29 9.36 16.59
N ARG A 213 -12.63 8.42 15.69
CA ARG A 213 -13.38 7.21 16.03
C ARG A 213 -12.42 6.05 16.27
N VAL A 214 -12.66 5.29 17.33
CA VAL A 214 -11.87 4.10 17.66
C VAL A 214 -12.20 2.98 16.66
N LEU A 215 -11.17 2.44 16.01
CA LEU A 215 -11.28 1.34 15.03
C LEU A 215 -10.76 0.01 15.59
N GLY A 216 -9.92 0.04 16.62
CA GLY A 216 -9.28 -1.12 17.20
C GLY A 216 -8.28 -0.71 18.27
N PHE A 217 -7.37 -1.63 18.61
CA PHE A 217 -6.36 -1.40 19.64
C PHE A 217 -5.02 -2.01 19.26
N GLY A 218 -3.94 -1.29 19.55
CA GLY A 218 -2.64 -1.86 19.77
C GLY A 218 -2.48 -2.17 21.26
N ALA A 219 -1.75 -3.22 21.60
CA ALA A 219 -1.57 -3.63 22.99
C ALA A 219 -0.12 -4.08 23.23
N ARG A 220 0.50 -3.60 24.30
CA ARG A 220 1.85 -3.97 24.70
C ARG A 220 1.83 -4.76 25.99
N THR A 221 2.52 -5.92 26.03
CA THR A 221 2.72 -6.64 27.30
C THR A 221 3.69 -5.89 28.21
N LEU A 222 3.45 -5.99 29.51
CA LEU A 222 4.34 -5.48 30.55
C LEU A 222 5.16 -6.61 31.23
N GLY A 223 4.94 -7.84 30.81
CA GLY A 223 5.61 -9.04 31.26
C GLY A 223 6.40 -9.73 30.13
N ALA A 224 6.69 -11.03 30.34
CA ALA A 224 7.38 -11.89 29.40
C ALA A 224 6.47 -12.49 28.31
N ASP A 225 5.17 -12.22 28.33
CA ASP A 225 4.22 -12.80 27.39
C ASP A 225 4.50 -12.37 25.95
N MET A 226 4.53 -13.34 25.05
CA MET A 226 4.67 -13.09 23.63
C MET A 226 3.31 -13.06 22.93
N PRO A 227 3.12 -12.26 21.88
CA PRO A 227 4.05 -11.28 21.34
C PRO A 227 4.14 -10.00 22.20
N LYS A 228 5.29 -9.31 22.15
CA LYS A 228 5.51 -8.04 22.87
C LYS A 228 4.44 -6.99 22.52
N TYR A 229 4.10 -6.88 21.25
CA TYR A 229 3.00 -6.07 20.74
C TYR A 229 1.95 -6.95 20.07
N LEU A 230 0.68 -6.69 20.36
CA LEU A 230 -0.48 -7.37 19.79
C LEU A 230 -1.47 -6.32 19.30
N ASN A 231 -1.79 -6.32 18.00
CA ASN A 231 -2.79 -5.43 17.44
C ASN A 231 -4.13 -6.15 17.26
N SER A 232 -5.21 -5.37 17.08
CA SER A 232 -6.48 -5.88 16.59
C SER A 232 -6.28 -6.64 15.28
N PRO A 233 -7.05 -7.69 15.01
CA PRO A 233 -7.06 -8.34 13.70
C PRO A 233 -7.67 -7.40 12.66
N GLU A 234 -7.51 -7.74 11.38
CA GLU A 234 -8.29 -7.09 10.32
C GLU A 234 -9.79 -7.25 10.60
N THR A 235 -10.55 -6.17 10.51
CA THR A 235 -12.00 -6.17 10.76
C THR A 235 -12.72 -5.33 9.70
N ALA A 236 -14.05 -5.29 9.76
CA ALA A 236 -14.84 -4.40 8.90
C ALA A 236 -14.56 -2.89 9.12
N LEU A 237 -13.90 -2.54 10.23
CA LEU A 237 -13.58 -1.15 10.59
C LEU A 237 -12.08 -0.85 10.59
N TYR A 238 -11.23 -1.83 10.79
CA TYR A 238 -9.78 -1.67 10.96
C TYR A 238 -9.00 -2.45 9.92
N SER A 239 -8.12 -1.76 9.22
CA SER A 239 -7.09 -2.36 8.38
C SER A 239 -5.73 -1.75 8.75
N LYS A 240 -4.78 -2.61 9.12
CA LYS A 240 -3.45 -2.20 9.57
C LYS A 240 -2.69 -1.44 8.48
N GLY A 241 -2.86 -1.83 7.22
CA GLY A 241 -2.21 -1.18 6.09
C GLY A 241 -2.78 0.20 5.74
N GLN A 242 -3.88 0.63 6.35
CA GLN A 242 -4.51 1.92 6.04
C GLN A 242 -4.37 2.94 7.17
N LEU A 243 -4.12 2.48 8.39
CA LEU A 243 -4.10 3.36 9.56
C LEU A 243 -2.68 3.79 9.91
N LEU A 244 -2.54 5.06 10.28
CA LEU A 244 -1.37 5.63 10.94
C LEU A 244 -1.77 6.05 12.36
N TYR A 245 -1.02 5.58 13.36
CA TYR A 245 -1.28 5.94 14.74
C TYR A 245 -0.96 7.42 14.99
N GLY A 246 -1.85 8.12 15.66
CA GLY A 246 -1.69 9.53 15.97
C GLY A 246 -2.15 10.52 14.88
N LEU A 247 -2.51 10.06 13.66
CA LEU A 247 -2.86 10.95 12.54
C LEU A 247 -4.03 11.90 12.87
N HIS A 248 -5.02 11.48 13.65
CA HIS A 248 -6.13 12.32 14.09
C HIS A 248 -5.69 13.54 14.91
N LYS A 249 -4.54 13.49 15.57
CA LYS A 249 -3.92 14.60 16.31
C LYS A 249 -2.91 15.37 15.46
N ALA A 250 -2.18 14.67 14.60
CA ALA A 250 -1.07 15.24 13.83
C ALA A 250 -1.52 16.07 12.62
N LYS A 251 -2.69 15.79 12.03
CA LYS A 251 -3.13 16.34 10.74
C LYS A 251 -3.09 17.86 10.63
N GLU A 252 -3.51 18.57 11.67
CA GLU A 252 -3.53 20.05 11.65
C GLU A 252 -2.11 20.64 11.76
N ALA A 253 -1.25 20.01 12.59
CA ALA A 253 0.15 20.41 12.69
C ALA A 253 0.90 20.08 11.39
N ALA A 254 0.62 18.91 10.78
CA ALA A 254 1.21 18.52 9.50
C ALA A 254 0.89 19.52 8.38
N ARG A 255 -0.36 19.98 8.28
CA ARG A 255 -0.74 21.04 7.32
C ARG A 255 -0.06 22.39 7.59
N ARG A 256 -0.01 22.80 8.86
CA ARG A 256 0.55 24.10 9.24
C ARG A 256 2.05 24.16 9.01
N GLU A 257 2.76 23.06 9.27
CA GLU A 257 4.21 22.96 9.19
C GLU A 257 4.69 22.42 7.84
N ASP A 258 3.74 22.06 6.96
CA ASP A 258 3.93 21.45 5.64
C ASP A 258 4.92 20.27 5.66
N ARG A 259 4.86 19.48 6.73
CA ARG A 259 5.66 18.25 6.92
C ARG A 259 5.07 17.36 7.98
N VAL A 260 5.37 16.05 7.89
CA VAL A 260 4.97 15.05 8.89
C VAL A 260 6.11 14.11 9.20
N PHE A 261 6.30 13.81 10.48
CA PHE A 261 7.25 12.80 10.95
C PHE A 261 6.57 11.44 11.05
N VAL A 262 7.23 10.41 10.54
CA VAL A 262 6.75 9.02 10.63
C VAL A 262 7.77 8.23 11.43
N VAL A 263 7.33 7.71 12.57
CA VAL A 263 8.12 6.86 13.48
C VAL A 263 7.60 5.42 13.46
N GLU A 264 8.27 4.49 14.16
CA GLU A 264 7.87 3.08 14.15
C GLU A 264 6.77 2.77 15.14
N GLY A 265 6.84 3.30 16.36
CA GLY A 265 6.08 2.83 17.50
C GLY A 265 5.13 3.84 18.14
N TYR A 266 4.21 3.31 18.95
CA TYR A 266 3.25 4.11 19.72
C TYR A 266 3.95 5.05 20.71
N THR A 267 4.97 4.54 21.39
CA THR A 267 5.71 5.28 22.43
C THR A 267 6.50 6.44 21.87
N ASP A 268 6.98 6.32 20.63
CA ASP A 268 7.74 7.36 19.96
C ASP A 268 6.83 8.56 19.63
N VAL A 269 5.61 8.28 19.14
CA VAL A 269 4.60 9.33 18.95
C VAL A 269 4.31 10.07 20.25
N LEU A 270 4.08 9.33 21.34
CA LEU A 270 3.75 9.95 22.63
C LEU A 270 4.91 10.81 23.15
N ALA A 271 6.14 10.31 23.08
CA ALA A 271 7.32 11.04 23.55
C ALA A 271 7.57 12.32 22.73
N LEU A 272 7.48 12.23 21.40
CA LEU A 272 7.65 13.39 20.53
C LEU A 272 6.53 14.42 20.72
N VAL A 273 5.27 13.97 20.83
CA VAL A 273 4.14 14.87 21.11
C VAL A 273 4.31 15.57 22.46
N GLN A 274 4.74 14.87 23.50
CA GLN A 274 5.03 15.44 24.81
C GLN A 274 6.17 16.45 24.75
N ALA A 275 7.21 16.19 23.92
CA ALA A 275 8.30 17.13 23.70
C ALA A 275 7.90 18.34 22.84
N GLY A 276 6.69 18.38 22.26
CA GLY A 276 6.17 19.50 21.46
C GLY A 276 6.12 19.25 19.94
N VAL A 277 6.59 18.10 19.44
CA VAL A 277 6.48 17.73 18.02
C VAL A 277 5.09 17.16 17.76
N ARG A 278 4.18 18.00 17.24
CA ARG A 278 2.76 17.66 17.09
C ARG A 278 2.41 16.97 15.75
N ASN A 279 3.24 17.11 14.72
CA ASN A 279 3.07 16.57 13.37
C ASN A 279 3.72 15.19 13.22
N VAL A 280 3.50 14.29 14.18
CA VAL A 280 4.12 12.95 14.21
C VAL A 280 3.08 11.83 14.22
N VAL A 281 3.34 10.77 13.47
CA VAL A 281 2.51 9.56 13.34
C VAL A 281 3.38 8.31 13.38
N ALA A 282 2.78 7.12 13.64
CA ALA A 282 3.51 5.86 13.57
C ALA A 282 2.90 4.86 12.57
N SER A 283 3.79 4.09 11.90
CA SER A 283 3.44 2.98 10.99
C SER A 283 3.11 1.66 11.70
N MET A 284 3.41 1.56 12.99
CA MET A 284 3.07 0.42 13.88
C MET A 284 3.70 -0.92 13.46
N GLY A 285 4.99 -0.92 13.07
CA GLY A 285 5.74 -2.13 12.75
C GLY A 285 5.37 -2.74 11.38
N THR A 286 5.06 -1.89 10.41
CA THR A 286 4.94 -2.23 8.98
C THR A 286 5.73 -1.23 8.14
N ALA A 287 6.25 -1.67 6.99
CA ALA A 287 6.70 -0.73 5.97
C ALA A 287 5.52 0.16 5.55
N LEU A 288 5.80 1.42 5.23
CA LEU A 288 4.78 2.36 4.75
C LEU A 288 4.08 1.80 3.50
N THR A 289 2.76 1.74 3.57
CA THR A 289 1.92 1.31 2.45
C THR A 289 1.53 2.49 1.56
N GLU A 290 1.04 2.19 0.36
CA GLU A 290 0.51 3.20 -0.56
C GLU A 290 -0.69 3.95 0.03
N GLU A 291 -1.58 3.24 0.74
CA GLU A 291 -2.75 3.82 1.40
C GLU A 291 -2.37 4.76 2.53
N GLN A 292 -1.35 4.41 3.32
CA GLN A 292 -0.82 5.29 4.37
C GLN A 292 -0.18 6.55 3.77
N LEU A 293 0.60 6.43 2.69
CA LEU A 293 1.18 7.57 1.99
C LEU A 293 0.10 8.46 1.36
N LYS A 294 -0.93 7.91 0.74
CA LYS A 294 -2.10 8.66 0.25
C LYS A 294 -2.84 9.39 1.36
N SER A 295 -2.89 8.82 2.56
CA SER A 295 -3.47 9.49 3.72
C SER A 295 -2.65 10.70 4.13
N LEU A 296 -1.32 10.62 4.11
CA LEU A 296 -0.43 11.74 4.44
C LEU A 296 -0.41 12.81 3.35
N GLN A 297 -0.46 12.43 2.06
CA GLN A 297 -0.48 13.33 0.91
C GLN A 297 -1.56 14.42 0.99
N ARG A 298 -2.67 14.14 1.68
CA ARG A 298 -3.75 15.12 1.89
C ARG A 298 -3.36 16.28 2.79
N PHE A 299 -2.24 16.18 3.50
CA PHE A 299 -1.81 17.14 4.50
C PHE A 299 -0.49 17.82 4.14
N THR A 300 0.42 17.11 3.50
CA THR A 300 1.74 17.60 3.09
C THR A 300 2.35 16.69 2.01
N ALA A 301 3.26 17.25 1.21
CA ALA A 301 4.10 16.48 0.30
C ALA A 301 5.40 15.99 0.96
N ASP A 302 5.83 16.59 2.08
CA ASP A 302 7.10 16.33 2.74
C ASP A 302 6.94 15.38 3.96
N ILE A 303 7.49 14.18 3.83
CA ILE A 303 7.38 13.11 4.84
C ILE A 303 8.78 12.79 5.39
N TYR A 304 8.95 12.92 6.68
CA TYR A 304 10.20 12.69 7.40
C TYR A 304 10.18 11.35 8.11
N LEU A 305 10.99 10.41 7.64
CA LEU A 305 11.10 9.05 8.18
C LEU A 305 12.13 9.05 9.32
N CYS A 306 11.67 8.75 10.53
CA CYS A 306 12.49 8.63 11.73
C CYS A 306 12.53 7.15 12.14
N PHE A 307 13.11 6.30 11.30
CA PHE A 307 13.27 4.87 11.54
C PHE A 307 14.72 4.56 11.88
N ASP A 308 14.96 3.42 12.54
CA ASP A 308 16.29 2.85 12.68
C ASP A 308 16.88 2.64 11.28
N ALA A 309 18.01 3.28 11.02
CA ALA A 309 18.67 3.27 9.70
C ALA A 309 19.05 1.85 9.25
N ASP A 310 19.19 0.92 10.19
CA ASP A 310 19.57 -0.47 9.95
C ASP A 310 18.38 -1.40 9.63
N ALA A 311 17.14 -0.94 9.92
CA ALA A 311 15.94 -1.77 9.82
C ALA A 311 15.35 -1.82 8.41
N ALA A 312 15.61 -0.84 7.55
CA ALA A 312 15.08 -0.80 6.19
C ALA A 312 16.10 -1.34 5.18
N GLY A 313 16.00 -2.61 4.83
CA GLY A 313 16.81 -3.18 3.74
C GLY A 313 16.64 -2.39 2.42
N LEU A 314 17.69 -2.39 1.57
CA LEU A 314 17.72 -1.66 0.27
C LEU A 314 16.46 -1.85 -0.58
N GLY A 315 15.87 -3.05 -0.57
CA GLY A 315 14.63 -3.34 -1.29
C GLY A 315 13.39 -2.60 -0.74
N ALA A 316 13.33 -2.36 0.57
CA ALA A 316 12.24 -1.60 1.19
C ALA A 316 12.35 -0.11 0.84
N MET A 317 13.57 0.44 0.85
CA MET A 317 13.84 1.82 0.42
C MET A 317 13.46 2.04 -1.04
N ASN A 318 13.83 1.12 -1.93
CA ASN A 318 13.44 1.18 -3.35
C ASN A 318 11.91 1.17 -3.54
N ARG A 319 11.21 0.35 -2.78
CA ARG A 319 9.74 0.34 -2.83
C ARG A 319 9.14 1.67 -2.35
N ALA A 320 9.65 2.21 -1.26
CA ALA A 320 9.20 3.48 -0.70
C ALA A 320 9.43 4.66 -1.66
N LEU A 321 10.64 4.77 -2.26
CA LEU A 321 10.96 5.78 -3.27
C LEU A 321 9.99 5.73 -4.44
N GLY A 322 9.77 4.54 -4.96
CA GLY A 322 8.87 4.40 -6.08
C GLY A 322 7.39 4.66 -5.76
N LEU A 323 6.94 4.41 -4.53
CA LEU A 323 5.59 4.79 -4.09
C LEU A 323 5.48 6.32 -3.98
N ALA A 324 6.45 6.95 -3.33
CA ALA A 324 6.52 8.40 -3.16
C ALA A 324 6.48 9.13 -4.50
N ARG A 325 7.29 8.69 -5.48
CA ARG A 325 7.30 9.27 -6.82
C ARG A 325 5.94 9.22 -7.52
N ARG A 326 5.18 8.12 -7.38
CA ARG A 326 3.84 8.01 -7.99
C ARG A 326 2.82 8.93 -7.34
N LEU A 327 3.08 9.35 -6.13
CA LEU A 327 2.20 10.18 -5.32
C LEU A 327 2.72 11.62 -5.20
N ASP A 328 3.73 12.01 -5.97
CA ASP A 328 4.40 13.33 -5.88
C ASP A 328 4.74 13.71 -4.43
N LEU A 329 5.33 12.75 -3.68
CA LEU A 329 5.77 12.93 -2.30
C LEU A 329 7.29 12.93 -2.23
N THR A 330 7.84 13.76 -1.35
CA THR A 330 9.26 13.75 -0.98
C THR A 330 9.43 13.04 0.36
N LEU A 331 10.25 11.99 0.37
CA LEU A 331 10.61 11.29 1.59
C LEU A 331 11.99 11.73 2.06
N HIS A 332 12.09 12.16 3.32
CA HIS A 332 13.32 12.53 4.00
C HIS A 332 13.66 11.50 5.07
N VAL A 333 14.94 11.29 5.37
CA VAL A 333 15.40 10.40 6.44
C VAL A 333 16.04 11.24 7.54
N VAL A 334 15.44 11.22 8.72
CA VAL A 334 15.99 11.85 9.93
C VAL A 334 16.83 10.81 10.65
N ARG A 335 18.15 11.08 10.76
CA ARG A 335 19.06 10.22 11.52
C ARG A 335 19.16 10.71 12.95
N VAL A 336 18.65 9.91 13.87
CA VAL A 336 18.86 10.17 15.29
C VAL A 336 20.28 9.72 15.67
N PRO A 337 21.08 10.56 16.35
CA PRO A 337 22.43 10.21 16.76
C PRO A 337 22.48 9.00 17.71
N ASP A 338 23.64 8.36 17.79
CA ASP A 338 23.99 7.31 18.75
C ASP A 338 23.11 6.05 18.69
N GLY A 339 22.39 5.84 17.58
CA GLY A 339 21.48 4.69 17.41
C GLY A 339 20.29 4.72 18.39
N LEU A 340 19.96 5.90 18.92
CA LEU A 340 18.77 6.08 19.76
C LEU A 340 17.51 6.08 18.92
N ASP A 341 16.42 5.57 19.47
CA ASP A 341 15.10 5.81 18.91
C ASP A 341 14.64 7.27 19.21
N PRO A 342 13.67 7.83 18.47
CA PRO A 342 13.20 9.21 18.68
C PRO A 342 12.70 9.47 20.12
N ALA A 343 12.08 8.49 20.79
CA ALA A 343 11.62 8.61 22.16
C ALA A 343 12.79 8.65 23.15
N ASP A 344 13.81 7.82 22.96
CA ASP A 344 15.00 7.80 23.79
C ASP A 344 15.83 9.09 23.60
N TYR A 345 15.87 9.63 22.38
CA TYR A 345 16.54 10.89 22.08
C TYR A 345 15.93 12.07 22.86
N VAL A 346 14.62 12.28 22.76
CA VAL A 346 13.95 13.38 23.49
C VAL A 346 13.99 13.15 25.01
N ARG A 347 13.98 11.90 25.49
CA ARG A 347 14.10 11.56 26.90
C ARG A 347 15.50 11.85 27.45
N ALA A 348 16.54 11.74 26.63
CA ALA A 348 17.91 12.10 27.01
C ALA A 348 18.12 13.61 27.28
N GLY A 349 17.05 14.40 27.11
CA GLY A 349 17.06 15.85 27.40
C GLY A 349 17.21 16.71 26.15
N HIS A 350 17.23 16.09 24.97
CA HIS A 350 17.21 16.82 23.71
C HIS A 350 15.81 17.37 23.45
N GLY A 351 15.68 18.68 23.40
CA GLY A 351 14.41 19.37 23.23
C GLY A 351 13.90 19.36 21.79
N VAL A 352 12.70 19.94 21.60
CA VAL A 352 12.08 20.08 20.27
C VAL A 352 12.97 20.82 19.26
N ASP A 353 13.69 21.85 19.69
CA ASP A 353 14.59 22.63 18.81
C ASP A 353 15.74 21.79 18.25
N GLU A 354 16.27 20.88 19.05
CA GLU A 354 17.33 19.96 18.63
C GLU A 354 16.82 18.91 17.66
N PHE A 355 15.64 18.34 17.92
CA PHE A 355 14.97 17.44 16.99
C PHE A 355 14.62 18.15 15.67
N GLN A 356 14.21 19.41 15.70
CA GLN A 356 13.96 20.22 14.50
C GLN A 356 15.23 20.49 13.69
N ARG A 357 16.39 20.63 14.33
CA ARG A 357 17.69 20.72 13.62
C ARG A 357 18.04 19.42 12.90
N LEU A 358 17.82 18.26 13.55
CA LEU A 358 17.99 16.95 12.87
C LEU A 358 17.09 16.84 11.65
N ALA A 359 15.87 17.34 11.74
CA ALA A 359 14.95 17.37 10.61
C ALA A 359 15.40 18.33 9.49
N ALA A 360 15.99 19.47 9.84
CA ALA A 360 16.53 20.41 8.85
C ALA A 360 17.75 19.84 8.10
N ASP A 361 18.54 18.99 8.75
CA ASP A 361 19.69 18.29 8.18
C ASP A 361 19.33 16.97 7.52
N ALA A 362 18.04 16.62 7.45
CA ALA A 362 17.56 15.36 6.88
C ALA A 362 17.88 15.27 5.38
N GLN A 363 18.37 14.13 4.97
CA GLN A 363 18.62 13.80 3.57
C GLN A 363 17.34 13.29 2.91
N THR A 364 17.17 13.51 1.60
CA THR A 364 16.12 12.79 0.88
C THR A 364 16.37 11.28 0.95
N LEU A 365 15.31 10.49 0.85
CA LEU A 365 15.45 9.02 0.86
C LEU A 365 16.33 8.54 -0.32
N LEU A 366 16.31 9.25 -1.45
CA LEU A 366 17.20 8.98 -2.58
C LEU A 366 18.67 9.18 -2.17
N GLN A 367 18.97 10.35 -1.60
CA GLN A 367 20.32 10.68 -1.11
C GLN A 367 20.81 9.66 -0.09
N PHE A 368 19.98 9.36 0.89
CA PHE A 368 20.29 8.37 1.92
C PHE A 368 20.59 7.00 1.31
N HIS A 369 19.77 6.55 0.34
CA HIS A 369 19.95 5.27 -0.34
C HIS A 369 21.25 5.22 -1.14
N VAL A 370 21.57 6.28 -1.90
CA VAL A 370 22.83 6.39 -2.64
C VAL A 370 24.02 6.25 -1.70
N ARG A 371 24.00 6.98 -0.57
CA ARG A 371 25.10 6.94 0.43
C ARG A 371 25.21 5.57 1.10
N THR A 372 24.09 4.93 1.40
CA THR A 372 24.06 3.58 1.98
C THR A 372 24.68 2.55 1.04
N VAL A 373 24.34 2.60 -0.25
CA VAL A 373 24.96 1.70 -1.24
C VAL A 373 26.46 1.93 -1.34
N LEU A 374 26.90 3.20 -1.43
CA LEU A 374 28.33 3.50 -1.53
C LEU A 374 29.12 3.08 -0.28
N SER A 375 28.55 3.28 0.92
CA SER A 375 29.22 2.94 2.18
C SER A 375 29.29 1.42 2.44
N ALA A 376 28.40 0.65 1.85
CA ALA A 376 28.37 -0.81 1.99
C ALA A 376 29.43 -1.53 1.13
N HIS A 377 30.15 -0.82 0.25
CA HIS A 377 31.10 -1.37 -0.70
C HIS A 377 32.50 -0.80 -0.47
N ASP A 378 33.54 -1.63 -0.65
CA ASP A 378 34.95 -1.18 -0.65
C ASP A 378 35.27 -0.52 -2.00
N LEU A 379 35.09 0.80 -2.07
CA LEU A 379 35.29 1.58 -3.28
C LEU A 379 36.74 1.65 -3.76
N THR A 380 37.71 1.06 -3.04
CA THR A 380 39.09 0.92 -3.51
C THR A 380 39.21 -0.21 -4.53
N LYS A 381 38.27 -1.19 -4.52
CA LYS A 381 38.26 -2.35 -5.40
C LYS A 381 37.39 -2.12 -6.64
N PRO A 382 37.93 -2.38 -7.85
CA PRO A 382 37.16 -2.17 -9.11
C PRO A 382 35.85 -2.97 -9.17
N GLU A 383 35.86 -4.21 -8.67
CA GLU A 383 34.69 -5.09 -8.68
C GLU A 383 33.57 -4.54 -7.79
N GLU A 384 33.92 -4.04 -6.60
CA GLU A 384 32.97 -3.45 -5.66
C GLU A 384 32.40 -2.14 -6.18
N ARG A 385 33.21 -1.32 -6.90
CA ARG A 385 32.71 -0.13 -7.62
C ARG A 385 31.67 -0.49 -8.67
N THR A 386 31.94 -1.57 -9.44
CA THR A 386 31.00 -2.05 -10.47
C THR A 386 29.71 -2.55 -9.85
N ARG A 387 29.76 -3.29 -8.73
CA ARG A 387 28.59 -3.73 -7.98
C ARG A 387 27.76 -2.55 -7.45
N ALA A 388 28.43 -1.58 -6.82
CA ALA A 388 27.77 -0.36 -6.35
C ALA A 388 27.06 0.39 -7.47
N LEU A 389 27.72 0.59 -8.63
CA LEU A 389 27.14 1.25 -9.80
C LEU A 389 25.91 0.48 -10.35
N THR A 390 25.98 -0.86 -10.36
CA THR A 390 24.84 -1.68 -10.80
C THR A 390 23.60 -1.47 -9.90
N LEU A 391 23.80 -1.43 -8.59
CA LEU A 391 22.71 -1.15 -7.64
C LEU A 391 22.21 0.30 -7.76
N LEU A 392 23.11 1.27 -7.90
CA LEU A 392 22.79 2.69 -8.00
C LEU A 392 22.02 3.05 -9.29
N ARG A 393 22.16 2.29 -10.36
CA ARG A 393 21.40 2.53 -11.59
C ARG A 393 19.89 2.58 -11.34
N ASP A 394 19.36 1.58 -10.65
CA ASP A 394 17.93 1.45 -10.39
C ASP A 394 17.44 2.45 -9.33
N VAL A 395 18.32 2.82 -8.40
CA VAL A 395 18.07 3.86 -7.40
C VAL A 395 17.98 5.24 -8.08
N LEU A 396 18.98 5.61 -8.88
CA LEU A 396 19.03 6.91 -9.58
C LEU A 396 17.93 7.07 -10.65
N ALA A 397 17.41 5.95 -11.18
CA ALA A 397 16.24 5.99 -12.07
C ALA A 397 14.95 6.43 -11.35
N GLN A 398 14.94 6.45 -10.00
CA GLN A 398 13.79 6.86 -9.18
C GLN A 398 13.87 8.31 -8.70
N ALA A 399 14.87 9.09 -9.11
CA ALA A 399 14.94 10.52 -8.84
C ALA A 399 13.66 11.25 -9.29
N ALA A 400 13.15 12.16 -8.46
CA ALA A 400 11.92 12.90 -8.74
C ALA A 400 12.11 13.89 -9.91
N SER A 401 13.32 14.42 -10.08
CA SER A 401 13.65 15.37 -11.14
C SER A 401 14.99 15.05 -11.83
N PRO A 402 15.19 15.53 -13.07
CA PRO A 402 16.50 15.46 -13.71
C PRO A 402 17.60 16.16 -12.92
N LEU A 403 17.29 17.26 -12.21
CA LEU A 403 18.24 18.01 -11.40
C LEU A 403 18.72 17.16 -10.21
N GLU A 404 17.78 16.60 -9.44
CA GLU A 404 18.09 15.70 -8.32
C GLU A 404 18.96 14.51 -8.78
N ARG A 405 18.60 13.90 -9.92
CA ARG A 405 19.39 12.83 -10.50
C ARG A 405 20.82 13.27 -10.84
N ASP A 406 20.98 14.45 -11.41
CA ASP A 406 22.29 14.98 -11.82
C ASP A 406 23.17 15.32 -10.63
N GLU A 407 22.59 15.86 -9.54
CA GLU A 407 23.26 16.10 -8.27
C GLU A 407 23.80 14.79 -7.66
N GLU A 408 22.97 13.75 -7.61
CA GLU A 408 23.38 12.44 -7.08
C GLU A 408 24.40 11.75 -7.99
N VAL A 409 24.32 11.89 -9.32
CA VAL A 409 25.34 11.40 -10.25
C VAL A 409 26.68 12.08 -9.99
N ARG A 410 26.71 13.38 -9.70
CA ARG A 410 27.94 14.09 -9.32
C ARG A 410 28.50 13.55 -8.01
N TYR A 411 27.65 13.37 -7.01
CA TYR A 411 28.09 12.81 -5.71
C TYR A 411 28.68 11.40 -5.87
N VAL A 412 28.05 10.54 -6.68
CA VAL A 412 28.58 9.20 -7.01
C VAL A 412 29.92 9.31 -7.75
N ALA A 413 30.05 10.22 -8.70
CA ALA A 413 31.26 10.46 -9.48
C ALA A 413 32.43 10.87 -8.56
N ASP A 414 32.21 11.82 -7.67
CA ASP A 414 33.21 12.27 -6.69
C ASP A 414 33.63 11.11 -5.77
N SER A 415 32.65 10.33 -5.27
CA SER A 415 32.91 9.18 -4.38
C SER A 415 33.73 8.09 -5.06
N LEU A 416 33.51 7.86 -6.35
CA LEU A 416 34.24 6.87 -7.16
C LEU A 416 35.51 7.42 -7.82
N ARG A 417 35.80 8.73 -7.67
CA ARG A 417 36.88 9.45 -8.35
C ARG A 417 36.81 9.30 -9.89
N LEU A 418 35.61 9.45 -10.44
CA LEU A 418 35.32 9.41 -11.88
C LEU A 418 34.75 10.76 -12.33
N SER A 419 34.73 11.01 -13.66
CA SER A 419 33.95 12.16 -14.15
C SER A 419 32.45 11.84 -14.15
N PRO A 420 31.58 12.84 -13.99
CA PRO A 420 30.12 12.64 -14.08
C PRO A 420 29.68 12.03 -15.41
N GLU A 421 30.38 12.36 -16.52
CA GLU A 421 30.13 11.80 -17.85
C GLU A 421 30.45 10.30 -17.88
N SER A 422 31.56 9.89 -17.25
CA SER A 422 31.93 8.47 -17.12
C SER A 422 30.89 7.68 -16.34
N VAL A 423 30.40 8.24 -15.23
CA VAL A 423 29.32 7.61 -14.43
C VAL A 423 28.03 7.50 -15.25
N ARG A 424 27.60 8.57 -15.94
CA ARG A 424 26.40 8.52 -16.82
C ARG A 424 26.56 7.46 -17.92
N HIS A 425 27.76 7.39 -18.53
CA HIS A 425 28.04 6.38 -19.56
C HIS A 425 28.03 4.96 -18.99
N LEU A 426 28.63 4.71 -17.84
CA LEU A 426 28.60 3.42 -17.16
C LEU A 426 27.17 3.00 -16.77
N LEU A 427 26.39 3.93 -16.20
CA LEU A 427 24.99 3.68 -15.86
C LEU A 427 24.12 3.36 -17.07
N SER A 428 24.41 3.98 -18.25
CA SER A 428 23.73 3.68 -19.51
C SER A 428 24.27 2.42 -20.18
N GLY A 429 25.59 2.17 -20.09
CA GLY A 429 26.28 1.03 -20.70
C GLY A 429 25.99 -0.31 -20.02
N LEU A 430 25.68 -0.30 -18.72
CA LEU A 430 25.20 -1.49 -17.99
C LEU A 430 23.87 -2.02 -18.54
N SER A 431 23.15 -1.23 -19.34
CA SER A 431 21.98 -1.65 -20.11
C SER A 431 22.31 -2.30 -21.46
N ALA A 432 23.56 -2.19 -21.96
CA ALA A 432 23.95 -2.52 -23.33
C ALA A 432 24.88 -3.75 -23.46
N SER A 433 25.29 -4.42 -22.39
CA SER A 433 26.12 -5.62 -22.47
C SER A 433 25.30 -6.88 -22.68
N GLY A 434 24.76 -7.04 -23.90
CA GLY A 434 24.13 -8.30 -24.29
C GLY A 434 23.29 -8.22 -25.57
N ALA A 435 23.86 -7.77 -26.72
CA ALA A 435 23.65 -8.37 -28.04
C ALA A 435 24.30 -7.56 -29.17
N PRO A 436 25.00 -8.15 -30.15
CA PRO A 436 25.34 -7.49 -31.41
C PRO A 436 24.10 -7.43 -32.30
N GLY A 437 23.94 -6.27 -32.98
CA GLY A 437 22.74 -5.86 -33.65
C GLY A 437 22.18 -6.80 -34.71
N THR A 438 20.87 -6.84 -34.73
CA THR A 438 20.03 -6.88 -35.91
C THR A 438 18.70 -6.27 -35.55
N GLY A 439 18.20 -5.35 -36.38
CA GLY A 439 16.95 -4.63 -36.15
C GLY A 439 15.75 -5.58 -36.00
N SER A 440 15.13 -5.52 -34.83
CA SER A 440 13.82 -6.11 -34.60
C SER A 440 13.02 -5.11 -33.78
N THR A 441 11.90 -4.67 -34.32
CA THR A 441 10.86 -3.88 -33.66
C THR A 441 10.14 -4.76 -32.64
N ALA A 442 10.76 -4.94 -31.47
CA ALA A 442 10.09 -5.57 -30.34
C ALA A 442 9.32 -4.51 -29.52
N PRO A 443 8.13 -4.82 -28.99
CA PRO A 443 7.39 -3.90 -28.13
C PRO A 443 8.19 -3.59 -26.85
N PRO A 444 8.04 -2.40 -26.24
CA PRO A 444 8.79 -2.02 -25.05
C PRO A 444 8.57 -3.04 -23.93
N PRO A 445 9.62 -3.42 -23.19
CA PRO A 445 9.51 -4.36 -22.07
C PRO A 445 8.55 -3.82 -21.02
N ALA A 446 7.82 -4.72 -20.40
CA ALA A 446 6.92 -4.41 -19.29
C ALA A 446 7.68 -3.69 -18.17
N PRO A 447 7.05 -2.76 -17.44
CA PRO A 447 7.72 -2.00 -16.41
C PRO A 447 8.30 -2.92 -15.31
N PRO A 448 9.51 -2.65 -14.80
CA PRO A 448 10.30 -3.54 -13.92
C PRO A 448 9.57 -4.09 -12.67
N ARG A 449 8.49 -3.45 -12.25
CA ARG A 449 7.71 -3.81 -11.05
C ARG A 449 6.72 -4.95 -11.23
N LEU A 450 6.14 -5.06 -12.42
CA LEU A 450 5.31 -6.21 -12.76
C LEU A 450 6.17 -7.47 -12.80
N LEU A 451 7.39 -7.37 -13.31
CA LEU A 451 8.34 -8.47 -13.38
C LEU A 451 8.79 -8.96 -11.99
N ALA A 452 9.06 -8.05 -11.04
CA ALA A 452 9.47 -8.45 -9.67
C ALA A 452 8.32 -9.13 -8.88
N ALA A 453 7.09 -8.63 -9.02
CA ALA A 453 5.93 -9.24 -8.38
C ALA A 453 5.52 -10.58 -9.06
N GLU A 454 5.65 -10.66 -10.37
CA GLU A 454 5.42 -11.89 -11.14
C GLU A 454 6.50 -12.92 -10.83
N HIS A 455 7.78 -12.52 -10.71
CA HIS A 455 8.90 -13.38 -10.33
C HIS A 455 8.73 -13.96 -8.91
N ASP A 456 8.35 -13.15 -7.92
CA ASP A 456 8.05 -13.64 -6.56
C ASP A 456 6.89 -14.64 -6.55
N LEU A 457 5.84 -14.37 -7.32
CA LEU A 457 4.70 -15.27 -7.47
C LEU A 457 5.10 -16.62 -8.11
N GLU A 458 5.92 -16.58 -9.16
CA GLU A 458 6.45 -17.76 -9.85
C GLU A 458 7.33 -18.59 -8.92
N ALA A 459 8.25 -17.96 -8.19
CA ALA A 459 9.12 -18.65 -7.22
C ALA A 459 8.31 -19.31 -6.10
N ARG A 460 7.31 -18.63 -5.55
CA ARG A 460 6.44 -19.16 -4.48
C ARG A 460 5.53 -20.29 -4.99
N PHE A 461 5.00 -20.17 -6.20
CA PHE A 461 4.21 -21.24 -6.82
C PHE A 461 5.03 -22.53 -6.98
N LEU A 462 6.23 -22.42 -7.55
CA LEU A 462 7.13 -23.57 -7.72
C LEU A 462 7.60 -24.15 -6.38
N ALA A 463 7.89 -23.30 -5.38
CA ALA A 463 8.25 -23.73 -4.03
C ALA A 463 7.11 -24.50 -3.35
N ALA A 464 5.88 -24.01 -3.46
CA ALA A 464 4.70 -24.67 -2.92
C ALA A 464 4.42 -26.03 -3.61
N CYS A 465 4.67 -26.13 -4.93
CA CYS A 465 4.59 -27.39 -5.66
C CYS A 465 5.61 -28.43 -5.14
N LEU A 466 6.83 -28.01 -4.82
CA LEU A 466 7.86 -28.89 -4.21
C LEU A 466 7.51 -29.27 -2.76
N ALA A 467 6.98 -28.33 -1.99
CA ALA A 467 6.61 -28.58 -0.59
C ALA A 467 5.40 -29.54 -0.46
N LEU A 468 4.53 -29.58 -1.46
CA LEU A 468 3.32 -30.42 -1.52
C LEU A 468 3.32 -31.31 -2.79
N PRO A 469 4.24 -32.32 -2.89
CA PRO A 469 4.54 -33.02 -4.15
C PRO A 469 3.35 -33.74 -4.80
N GLN A 470 2.39 -34.25 -4.02
CA GLN A 470 1.23 -34.95 -4.54
C GLN A 470 0.32 -34.04 -5.37
N ARG A 471 0.00 -32.86 -4.85
CA ARG A 471 -0.80 -31.85 -5.53
C ARG A 471 0.04 -31.03 -6.52
N GLY A 472 1.29 -30.74 -6.15
CA GLY A 472 2.21 -29.96 -6.98
C GLY A 472 2.47 -30.56 -8.35
N ARG A 473 2.52 -31.89 -8.45
CA ARG A 473 2.65 -32.60 -9.74
C ARG A 473 1.51 -32.27 -10.70
N ASP A 474 0.29 -32.35 -10.23
CA ASP A 474 -0.90 -32.10 -11.08
C ASP A 474 -0.93 -30.65 -11.56
N LEU A 475 -0.55 -29.70 -10.68
CA LEU A 475 -0.59 -28.27 -10.98
C LEU A 475 0.58 -27.83 -11.87
N VAL A 476 1.76 -28.41 -11.70
CA VAL A 476 2.92 -28.17 -12.59
C VAL A 476 2.65 -28.74 -13.98
N ALA A 477 2.00 -29.90 -14.09
CA ALA A 477 1.59 -30.48 -15.37
C ALA A 477 0.48 -29.67 -16.08
N ALA A 478 -0.28 -28.85 -15.36
CA ALA A 478 -1.34 -28.00 -15.91
C ALA A 478 -0.85 -26.66 -16.48
N VAL A 479 0.44 -26.34 -16.37
CA VAL A 479 1.08 -25.15 -16.91
C VAL A 479 2.24 -25.52 -17.84
N ASP A 480 2.64 -24.62 -18.72
CA ASP A 480 3.79 -24.77 -19.62
C ASP A 480 4.79 -23.61 -19.47
N GLU A 481 5.88 -23.64 -20.18
CA GLU A 481 6.95 -22.63 -20.12
C GLU A 481 6.48 -21.20 -20.43
N SER A 482 5.37 -21.03 -21.18
CA SER A 482 4.83 -19.70 -21.53
C SER A 482 4.23 -18.98 -20.32
N TYR A 483 3.96 -19.71 -19.25
CA TYR A 483 3.47 -19.17 -17.99
C TYR A 483 4.56 -18.43 -17.19
N PHE A 484 5.85 -18.59 -17.55
CA PHE A 484 6.98 -18.04 -16.81
C PHE A 484 7.61 -16.86 -17.54
N THR A 485 8.00 -15.83 -16.79
CA THR A 485 8.35 -14.52 -17.33
C THR A 485 9.72 -14.49 -18.01
N ASP A 486 10.72 -15.17 -17.45
CA ASP A 486 12.09 -15.13 -17.90
C ASP A 486 12.75 -16.52 -18.05
N ALA A 487 13.99 -16.55 -18.52
CA ALA A 487 14.73 -17.79 -18.75
C ALA A 487 15.09 -18.51 -17.42
N GLY A 488 15.31 -17.77 -16.32
CA GLY A 488 15.60 -18.34 -15.00
C GLY A 488 14.40 -19.05 -14.40
N ALA A 489 13.22 -18.41 -14.50
CA ALA A 489 11.95 -18.98 -14.06
C ALA A 489 11.57 -20.24 -14.87
N ARG A 490 11.81 -20.25 -16.19
CA ARG A 490 11.57 -21.43 -17.05
C ARG A 490 12.48 -22.61 -16.69
N ARG A 491 13.78 -22.36 -16.47
CA ARG A 491 14.71 -23.40 -16.01
C ARG A 491 14.31 -23.95 -14.64
N ALA A 492 13.88 -23.08 -13.72
CA ALA A 492 13.38 -23.50 -12.42
C ALA A 492 12.11 -24.37 -12.55
N TYR A 493 11.19 -23.99 -13.45
CA TYR A 493 10.01 -24.78 -13.76
C TYR A 493 10.38 -26.17 -14.28
N GLU A 494 11.28 -26.27 -15.28
CA GLU A 494 11.74 -27.54 -15.84
C GLU A 494 12.37 -28.43 -14.75
N ALA A 495 13.25 -27.87 -13.93
CA ALA A 495 13.90 -28.59 -12.83
C ALA A 495 12.90 -29.08 -11.78
N VAL A 496 11.89 -28.27 -11.44
CA VAL A 496 10.82 -28.65 -10.51
C VAL A 496 9.93 -29.74 -11.11
N ARG A 497 9.57 -29.64 -12.39
CA ARG A 497 8.78 -30.64 -13.11
C ARG A 497 9.50 -32.00 -13.14
N GLU A 498 10.76 -32.02 -13.60
CA GLU A 498 11.58 -33.23 -13.65
C GLU A 498 11.68 -33.90 -12.27
N ARG A 499 11.85 -33.09 -11.22
CA ARG A 499 11.96 -33.54 -9.85
C ARG A 499 10.64 -34.16 -9.32
N LEU A 500 9.50 -33.60 -9.69
CA LEU A 500 8.18 -34.12 -9.33
C LEU A 500 7.78 -35.38 -10.13
N GLU A 501 8.30 -35.53 -11.35
CA GLU A 501 8.04 -36.70 -12.22
C GLU A 501 8.95 -37.89 -11.87
N SER A 502 10.10 -37.68 -11.22
CA SER A 502 11.05 -38.75 -10.88
C SER A 502 10.48 -39.76 -9.90
N LYS A 503 10.89 -41.05 -10.05
CA LYS A 503 10.45 -42.20 -9.22
C LYS A 503 10.90 -42.05 -7.75
N GLY A 504 10.19 -41.29 -6.97
CA GLY A 504 10.51 -40.97 -5.57
C GLY A 504 9.59 -39.90 -4.98
N ALA A 505 8.63 -39.44 -5.75
CA ALA A 505 7.76 -38.29 -5.47
C ALA A 505 6.77 -38.44 -4.29
N GLY A 506 6.95 -39.43 -3.41
CA GLY A 506 6.25 -39.51 -2.12
C GLY A 506 7.12 -39.13 -0.92
N LYS A 507 8.42 -38.85 -1.13
CA LYS A 507 9.34 -38.42 -0.09
C LYS A 507 9.39 -36.90 -0.04
N ARG A 508 9.58 -36.34 1.17
CA ARG A 508 9.83 -34.90 1.32
C ARG A 508 11.01 -34.50 0.45
N TRP A 509 10.91 -33.38 -0.27
CA TRP A 509 11.95 -32.90 -1.20
C TRP A 509 13.38 -32.88 -0.59
N GLN A 510 13.50 -32.70 0.74
CA GLN A 510 14.76 -32.77 1.51
C GLN A 510 15.45 -34.15 1.44
N GLU A 511 14.71 -35.20 1.15
CA GLU A 511 15.20 -36.59 1.04
C GLU A 511 15.63 -36.96 -0.39
N MET A 512 15.46 -36.05 -1.35
CA MET A 512 15.65 -36.30 -2.79
C MET A 512 17.05 -36.00 -3.33
N GLY A 513 18.06 -35.74 -2.48
CA GLY A 513 19.46 -35.51 -2.88
C GLY A 513 19.73 -34.10 -3.48
N PRO A 514 20.99 -33.74 -3.76
CA PRO A 514 21.38 -32.42 -4.25
C PRO A 514 20.82 -32.15 -5.66
N ALA A 515 20.53 -30.86 -5.95
CA ALA A 515 20.09 -30.42 -7.27
C ALA A 515 21.12 -30.75 -8.36
N PRO A 516 20.70 -31.04 -9.61
CA PRO A 516 21.64 -31.25 -10.71
C PRO A 516 22.55 -30.03 -10.90
N ALA A 517 23.80 -30.28 -11.30
CA ALA A 517 24.91 -29.32 -11.36
C ALA A 517 24.80 -28.17 -12.39
N SER A 518 23.60 -27.89 -12.91
CA SER A 518 23.34 -26.78 -13.84
C SER A 518 22.94 -25.45 -13.16
N ALA A 519 22.93 -25.39 -11.83
CA ALA A 519 22.62 -24.18 -11.07
C ALA A 519 23.84 -23.28 -10.96
N GLY A 520 23.95 -22.23 -11.80
CA GLY A 520 25.14 -21.38 -11.77
C GLY A 520 25.11 -20.08 -12.57
N THR A 521 23.97 -19.66 -13.10
CA THR A 521 23.86 -18.34 -13.72
C THR A 521 23.21 -17.34 -12.76
N PRO A 522 23.59 -16.04 -12.78
CA PRO A 522 23.04 -15.01 -11.87
C PRO A 522 21.51 -14.85 -11.92
N ASP A 523 20.87 -15.34 -12.98
CA ASP A 523 19.43 -15.24 -13.21
C ASP A 523 18.68 -16.55 -12.92
N ASP A 524 19.24 -17.47 -12.13
CA ASP A 524 18.60 -18.75 -11.87
C ASP A 524 17.68 -18.66 -10.64
N MET A 525 16.39 -18.85 -10.83
CA MET A 525 15.37 -18.83 -9.77
C MET A 525 15.41 -20.10 -8.90
N LEU A 526 16.02 -21.19 -9.35
CA LEU A 526 15.96 -22.49 -8.65
C LEU A 526 16.50 -22.45 -7.20
N PRO A 527 17.61 -21.77 -6.88
CA PRO A 527 18.08 -21.65 -5.49
C PRO A 527 17.05 -20.98 -4.57
N GLU A 528 16.34 -19.96 -5.05
CA GLU A 528 15.29 -19.26 -4.31
C GLU A 528 14.09 -20.20 -4.08
N VAL A 529 13.65 -20.92 -5.10
CA VAL A 529 12.57 -21.92 -5.02
C VAL A 529 12.87 -22.98 -3.97
N LEU A 530 14.09 -23.51 -3.96
CA LEU A 530 14.51 -24.54 -3.00
C LEU A 530 14.59 -24.00 -1.56
N LEU A 531 15.07 -22.77 -1.39
CA LEU A 531 15.12 -22.12 -0.09
C LEU A 531 13.71 -21.88 0.48
N ARG A 532 12.80 -21.38 -0.34
CA ARG A 532 11.39 -21.16 0.04
C ARG A 532 10.67 -22.47 0.36
N ALA A 533 10.87 -23.49 -0.44
CA ALA A 533 10.27 -24.82 -0.19
C ALA A 533 10.73 -25.43 1.15
N SER A 534 11.92 -25.05 1.66
CA SER A 534 12.45 -25.50 2.96
C SER A 534 12.04 -24.64 4.14
N GLY A 535 11.80 -23.35 3.93
CA GLY A 535 11.62 -22.35 4.99
C GLY A 535 10.18 -21.85 5.16
N GLU A 536 9.36 -21.90 4.11
CA GLU A 536 7.96 -21.47 4.16
C GLU A 536 7.02 -22.66 4.44
N GLN A 537 5.96 -22.41 5.21
CA GLN A 537 4.88 -23.40 5.40
C GLN A 537 3.81 -23.20 4.33
N PHE A 538 3.62 -24.23 3.49
CA PHE A 538 2.60 -24.23 2.45
C PHE A 538 1.46 -25.18 2.82
N SER A 539 0.20 -24.70 2.75
CA SER A 539 -1.00 -25.54 2.79
C SER A 539 -1.53 -25.78 1.36
N GLU A 540 -2.36 -26.84 1.18
CA GLU A 540 -3.00 -27.09 -0.12
C GLU A 540 -3.80 -25.90 -0.64
N ARG A 541 -4.39 -25.14 0.26
CA ARG A 541 -5.12 -23.92 -0.04
C ARG A 541 -4.20 -22.83 -0.58
N VAL A 542 -3.06 -22.57 0.09
CA VAL A 542 -2.05 -21.60 -0.37
C VAL A 542 -1.53 -21.99 -1.74
N LEU A 543 -1.29 -23.27 -1.98
CA LEU A 543 -0.88 -23.78 -3.28
C LEU A 543 -1.95 -23.54 -4.35
N GLN A 544 -3.23 -23.76 -4.04
CA GLN A 544 -4.34 -23.50 -4.96
C GLN A 544 -4.47 -21.99 -5.27
N GLU A 545 -4.33 -21.14 -4.27
CA GLU A 545 -4.35 -19.69 -4.45
C GLU A 545 -3.19 -19.22 -5.33
N LEU A 546 -1.98 -19.68 -5.07
CA LEU A 546 -0.80 -19.36 -5.87
C LEU A 546 -0.96 -19.81 -7.32
N HIS A 547 -1.53 -20.99 -7.56
CA HIS A 547 -1.81 -21.49 -8.90
C HIS A 547 -2.79 -20.59 -9.66
N LEU A 548 -3.92 -20.23 -9.05
CA LEU A 548 -4.90 -19.34 -9.70
C LEU A 548 -4.35 -17.95 -9.97
N ARG A 549 -3.57 -17.39 -9.04
CA ARG A 549 -2.88 -16.10 -9.22
C ARG A 549 -1.84 -16.15 -10.35
N HIS A 550 -1.11 -17.26 -10.45
CA HIS A 550 -0.13 -17.48 -11.52
C HIS A 550 -0.82 -17.56 -12.88
N GLN A 551 -1.96 -18.26 -12.98
CA GLN A 551 -2.79 -18.27 -14.19
C GLN A 551 -3.33 -16.87 -14.53
N GLU A 552 -3.81 -16.12 -13.56
CA GLU A 552 -4.29 -14.73 -13.78
C GLU A 552 -3.16 -13.81 -14.29
N ALA A 553 -1.96 -13.93 -13.74
CA ALA A 553 -0.78 -13.18 -14.19
C ALA A 553 -0.45 -13.51 -15.65
N HIS A 554 -0.46 -14.79 -16.04
CA HIS A 554 -0.25 -15.22 -17.42
C HIS A 554 -1.31 -14.64 -18.37
N VAL A 555 -2.60 -14.76 -18.05
CA VAL A 555 -3.70 -14.20 -18.87
C VAL A 555 -3.56 -12.68 -18.98
N SER A 556 -3.15 -11.99 -17.92
CA SER A 556 -2.91 -10.55 -17.94
C SER A 556 -1.75 -10.16 -18.87
N ARG A 557 -0.71 -11.00 -18.98
CA ARG A 557 0.36 -10.83 -20.00
C ARG A 557 -0.16 -10.99 -21.42
N LEU A 558 -1.00 -11.99 -21.65
CA LEU A 558 -1.62 -12.21 -22.97
C LEU A 558 -2.51 -11.04 -23.40
N ILE A 559 -3.29 -10.47 -22.46
CA ILE A 559 -4.11 -9.26 -22.69
C ILE A 559 -3.21 -8.07 -23.08
N ARG A 560 -2.09 -7.86 -22.38
CA ARG A 560 -1.14 -6.79 -22.72
C ARG A 560 -0.57 -6.96 -24.13
N LYS A 561 -0.20 -8.20 -24.50
CA LYS A 561 0.29 -8.51 -25.85
C LYS A 561 -0.77 -8.29 -26.93
N ALA A 562 -2.01 -8.73 -26.71
CA ALA A 562 -3.12 -8.54 -27.64
C ALA A 562 -3.44 -7.04 -27.83
N ARG A 563 -3.47 -6.26 -26.75
CA ARG A 563 -3.65 -4.78 -26.83
C ARG A 563 -2.52 -4.08 -27.59
N SER A 564 -1.29 -4.55 -27.45
CA SER A 564 -0.16 -4.01 -28.21
C SER A 564 -0.29 -4.33 -29.70
N ARG A 565 -0.72 -5.54 -30.06
CA ARG A 565 -0.96 -5.95 -31.45
C ARG A 565 -2.12 -5.18 -32.07
N LEU A 566 -3.22 -4.97 -31.32
CA LEU A 566 -4.35 -4.18 -31.79
C LEU A 566 -3.96 -2.74 -32.17
N LYS A 567 -2.99 -2.13 -31.45
CA LYS A 567 -2.47 -0.79 -31.76
C LYS A 567 -1.66 -0.72 -33.07
N VAL A 568 -1.17 -1.85 -33.55
CA VAL A 568 -0.26 -1.96 -34.72
C VAL A 568 -0.93 -2.73 -35.86
N ALA A 569 -2.17 -3.18 -35.69
CA ALA A 569 -2.91 -3.94 -36.70
C ALA A 569 -3.04 -3.13 -38.00
N ALA A 570 -2.61 -3.72 -39.10
CA ALA A 570 -2.57 -3.07 -40.41
C ALA A 570 -3.85 -3.28 -41.24
N SER A 571 -4.76 -4.19 -40.81
CA SER A 571 -6.00 -4.51 -41.50
C SER A 571 -7.19 -4.59 -40.54
N ALA A 572 -8.40 -4.39 -41.07
CA ALA A 572 -9.64 -4.53 -40.30
C ALA A 572 -9.86 -5.96 -39.78
N ASP A 573 -9.43 -6.97 -40.53
CA ASP A 573 -9.54 -8.39 -40.13
C ASP A 573 -8.61 -8.73 -38.98
N GLU A 574 -7.38 -8.23 -38.98
CA GLU A 574 -6.44 -8.39 -37.84
C GLU A 574 -6.96 -7.68 -36.60
N SER A 575 -7.54 -6.49 -36.73
CA SER A 575 -8.16 -5.74 -35.63
C SER A 575 -9.30 -6.52 -35.00
N THR A 576 -10.23 -7.05 -35.81
CA THR A 576 -11.37 -7.84 -35.36
C THR A 576 -10.93 -9.13 -34.66
N GLN A 577 -9.87 -9.76 -35.14
CA GLN A 577 -9.33 -11.00 -34.58
C GLN A 577 -8.69 -10.75 -33.19
N GLU A 578 -7.92 -9.66 -33.02
CA GLU A 578 -7.34 -9.30 -31.73
C GLU A 578 -8.39 -8.76 -30.74
N GLU A 579 -9.44 -8.09 -31.19
CA GLU A 579 -10.57 -7.68 -30.36
C GLU A 579 -11.34 -8.88 -29.81
N THR A 580 -11.64 -9.87 -30.66
CA THR A 580 -12.29 -11.12 -30.24
C THR A 580 -11.44 -11.84 -29.20
N ARG A 581 -10.13 -11.94 -29.45
CA ARG A 581 -9.18 -12.52 -28.50
C ARG A 581 -9.11 -11.79 -27.17
N LEU A 582 -9.18 -10.47 -27.16
CA LEU A 582 -9.24 -9.67 -25.95
C LEU A 582 -10.48 -9.96 -25.10
N LEU A 583 -11.65 -10.08 -25.73
CA LEU A 583 -12.90 -10.42 -25.05
C LEU A 583 -12.83 -11.80 -24.40
N GLU A 584 -12.29 -12.80 -25.08
CA GLU A 584 -12.10 -14.14 -24.53
C GLU A 584 -11.16 -14.13 -23.33
N LEU A 585 -10.00 -13.48 -23.46
CA LEU A 585 -9.00 -13.38 -22.39
C LEU A 585 -9.52 -12.61 -21.16
N ASP A 586 -10.26 -11.52 -21.36
CA ASP A 586 -10.90 -10.79 -20.27
C ASP A 586 -11.98 -11.63 -19.57
N GLY A 587 -12.70 -12.47 -20.30
CA GLY A 587 -13.64 -13.44 -19.74
C GLY A 587 -12.94 -14.50 -18.88
N ILE A 588 -11.80 -15.03 -19.32
CA ILE A 588 -10.99 -15.98 -18.56
C ILE A 588 -10.44 -15.30 -17.29
N ARG A 589 -9.88 -14.09 -17.40
CA ARG A 589 -9.35 -13.34 -16.27
C ARG A 589 -10.41 -13.06 -15.20
N ARG A 590 -11.63 -12.75 -15.61
CA ARG A 590 -12.76 -12.52 -14.68
C ARG A 590 -13.08 -13.79 -13.90
N ARG A 591 -13.20 -14.95 -14.58
CA ARG A 591 -13.44 -16.24 -13.91
C ARG A 591 -12.33 -16.61 -12.92
N LEU A 592 -11.06 -16.36 -13.26
CA LEU A 592 -9.94 -16.62 -12.36
C LEU A 592 -10.01 -15.73 -11.10
N ARG A 593 -10.33 -14.46 -11.24
CA ARG A 593 -10.52 -13.54 -10.11
C ARG A 593 -11.67 -13.96 -9.20
N ASP A 594 -12.76 -14.39 -9.79
CA ASP A 594 -13.91 -14.90 -9.02
C ASP A 594 -13.54 -16.18 -8.28
N ALA A 595 -12.79 -17.10 -8.91
CA ALA A 595 -12.28 -18.30 -8.26
C ALA A 595 -11.32 -17.98 -7.09
N ILE A 596 -10.42 -17.02 -7.24
CA ILE A 596 -9.53 -16.55 -6.16
C ILE A 596 -10.34 -16.01 -4.98
N ARG A 597 -11.41 -15.23 -5.24
CA ARG A 597 -12.28 -14.68 -4.19
C ARG A 597 -13.07 -15.74 -3.42
N LEU A 598 -13.34 -16.87 -4.05
CA LEU A 598 -14.08 -17.98 -3.46
C LEU A 598 -13.22 -18.91 -2.61
N ILE A 599 -11.90 -18.76 -2.62
CA ILE A 599 -11.01 -19.52 -1.73
C ILE A 599 -11.31 -19.09 -0.28
N PRO A 600 -11.75 -20.03 0.60
CA PRO A 600 -12.08 -19.67 1.98
C PRO A 600 -10.88 -19.05 2.69
N VAL A 601 -11.05 -17.99 3.45
CA VAL A 601 -10.00 -17.47 4.33
C VAL A 601 -9.90 -18.42 5.52
N GLU A 602 -8.74 -19.05 5.77
CA GLU A 602 -8.52 -19.81 7.00
C GLU A 602 -8.65 -18.88 8.20
N GLU A 603 -9.53 -19.25 9.15
CA GLU A 603 -9.72 -18.58 10.43
C GLU A 603 -8.53 -18.79 11.38
#